data_5eacfd6e7e8346c0ece424b436a8455b
#
_entry.id   5eacfd6e7e8346c0ece424b436a8455b
#
_cell.length_a   1.000
_cell.length_b   1.000
_cell.length_c   1.000
_cell.angle_alpha   90.00
_cell.angle_beta   90.00
_cell.angle_gamma   90.00
#
_symmetry.space_group_name_H-M   'P 1'
#
loop_
_entity.id
_entity.type
_entity.pdbx_description
1 polymer ?
#
loop_
_entity_poly.entity_id
_entity_poly.type
_entity_poly.pdbx_seq_one_letter_code
_entity_poly.pdbx_strand_id
1 'polypeptide(L)'
;MKIVVTGGAGFLGSHLCGKLLEQGHEVICIDNLLTGSEKNIEEYKSNSNFKFLKQDVSHRFEIESEVDQIYHLASPASPNKNSLKSYHALPFGTMMVNSMGTWQMAEIALAKKAKLFFASTSEVYGDPLEHPQKEEYRGNVSTTGPRSIYDESKRFGETIVAAFVRSRDLDGRIIRIFNTYGPKMALDDGRVVIEFVTAGLAGKPFPVFGDGKQTRSFCYVSDMIDGIIAAMEKGEKGEIYNLGNPQEFTILELAQKIKKITGSVSEVEHVLELPEDDPVRRCPDISKAKKKLDWEPKVSLEEGLKKLVEYLR
;
A
#
# COMPACT_ATOMS: atom_id res chain seq x y z
N MET A 1 19.30 -0.62 -14.35
CA MET A 1 18.03 -0.19 -14.97
C MET A 1 17.67 1.19 -14.46
N LYS A 2 16.90 1.95 -15.24
CA LYS A 2 16.32 3.21 -14.81
C LYS A 2 14.84 3.01 -14.47
N ILE A 3 14.49 3.29 -13.23
CA ILE A 3 13.20 2.91 -12.63
C ILE A 3 12.49 4.15 -12.10
N VAL A 4 11.23 4.30 -12.45
CA VAL A 4 10.34 5.34 -11.92
C VAL A 4 9.49 4.78 -10.78
N VAL A 5 9.45 5.49 -9.66
CA VAL A 5 8.57 5.19 -8.52
C VAL A 5 7.70 6.39 -8.25
N THR A 6 6.41 6.33 -8.58
CA THR A 6 5.46 7.37 -8.23
C THR A 6 4.89 7.13 -6.83
N GLY A 7 4.64 8.18 -6.05
CA GLY A 7 4.37 8.04 -4.62
C GLY A 7 5.63 7.64 -3.83
N GLY A 8 6.82 7.93 -4.40
CA GLY A 8 8.10 7.47 -3.87
C GLY A 8 8.51 8.12 -2.54
N ALA A 9 7.92 9.24 -2.13
CA ALA A 9 8.11 9.84 -0.81
C ALA A 9 7.06 9.36 0.22
N GLY A 10 6.17 8.46 -0.17
CA GLY A 10 5.21 7.79 0.71
C GLY A 10 5.83 6.63 1.50
N PHE A 11 4.98 5.93 2.28
CA PHE A 11 5.40 4.80 3.11
C PHE A 11 6.06 3.68 2.27
N LEU A 12 5.31 3.00 1.42
CA LEU A 12 5.86 1.89 0.60
C LEU A 12 6.87 2.39 -0.44
N GLY A 13 6.57 3.55 -1.07
CA GLY A 13 7.43 4.10 -2.12
C GLY A 13 8.84 4.40 -1.66
N SER A 14 9.02 4.94 -0.43
CA SER A 14 10.34 5.26 0.10
C SER A 14 11.18 4.01 0.42
N HIS A 15 10.55 2.96 0.94
CA HIS A 15 11.23 1.68 1.12
C HIS A 15 11.60 1.02 -0.21
N LEU A 16 10.71 1.11 -1.20
CA LEU A 16 10.98 0.60 -2.55
C LEU A 16 12.15 1.36 -3.20
N CYS A 17 12.16 2.70 -3.13
CA CYS A 17 13.29 3.50 -3.63
C CYS A 17 14.62 3.06 -3.01
N GLY A 18 14.66 2.90 -1.68
CA GLY A 18 15.87 2.43 -0.99
C GLY A 18 16.33 1.06 -1.49
N LYS A 19 15.40 0.11 -1.56
CA LYS A 19 15.73 -1.26 -2.00
C LYS A 19 16.24 -1.31 -3.45
N LEU A 20 15.64 -0.53 -4.35
CA LEU A 20 16.08 -0.45 -5.75
C LEU A 20 17.47 0.20 -5.88
N LEU A 21 17.77 1.21 -5.05
CA LEU A 21 19.10 1.82 -4.98
C LEU A 21 20.15 0.85 -4.46
N GLU A 22 19.84 0.06 -3.42
CA GLU A 22 20.71 -1.01 -2.91
C GLU A 22 21.03 -2.06 -3.98
N GLN A 23 20.10 -2.31 -4.91
CA GLN A 23 20.29 -3.20 -6.06
C GLN A 23 21.08 -2.55 -7.21
N GLY A 24 21.53 -1.30 -7.06
CA GLY A 24 22.34 -0.59 -8.06
C GLY A 24 21.55 0.01 -9.22
N HIS A 25 20.25 0.23 -9.05
CA HIS A 25 19.39 0.86 -10.07
C HIS A 25 19.44 2.39 -9.99
N GLU A 26 19.18 3.06 -11.11
CA GLU A 26 18.85 4.49 -11.11
C GLU A 26 17.36 4.66 -10.80
N VAL A 27 17.04 5.47 -9.79
CA VAL A 27 15.67 5.65 -9.31
C VAL A 27 15.22 7.09 -9.50
N ILE A 28 14.12 7.27 -10.22
CA ILE A 28 13.39 8.54 -10.34
C ILE A 28 12.18 8.46 -9.42
N CYS A 29 12.28 9.10 -8.26
CA CYS A 29 11.20 9.23 -7.30
C CYS A 29 10.29 10.41 -7.70
N ILE A 30 9.02 10.14 -7.96
CA ILE A 30 8.03 11.16 -8.30
C ILE A 30 6.99 11.24 -7.20
N ASP A 31 6.79 12.42 -6.60
CA ASP A 31 5.80 12.64 -5.55
C ASP A 31 5.42 14.12 -5.52
N ASN A 32 4.15 14.44 -5.27
CA ASN A 32 3.71 15.84 -5.09
C ASN A 32 3.78 16.30 -3.63
N LEU A 33 4.13 15.39 -2.70
CA LEU A 33 4.22 15.59 -1.25
C LEU A 33 2.88 15.94 -0.58
N LEU A 34 1.76 15.61 -1.22
CA LEU A 34 0.45 15.84 -0.62
C LEU A 34 0.23 14.96 0.61
N THR A 35 0.63 13.70 0.52
CA THR A 35 0.57 12.73 1.64
C THR A 35 1.94 12.18 2.00
N GLY A 36 2.88 12.18 1.06
CA GLY A 36 4.28 11.81 1.25
C GLY A 36 5.07 12.86 2.04
N SER A 37 6.31 12.51 2.38
CA SER A 37 7.23 13.39 3.12
C SER A 37 8.64 13.28 2.57
N GLU A 38 9.29 14.43 2.32
CA GLU A 38 10.72 14.45 1.93
C GLU A 38 11.62 13.77 2.96
N LYS A 39 11.23 13.79 4.24
CA LYS A 39 11.95 13.09 5.31
C LYS A 39 12.12 11.60 5.02
N ASN A 40 11.15 10.97 4.35
CA ASN A 40 11.21 9.54 4.04
C ASN A 40 12.27 9.18 3.00
N ILE A 41 12.71 10.16 2.19
CA ILE A 41 13.68 10.00 1.10
C ILE A 41 14.97 10.81 1.31
N GLU A 42 15.10 11.49 2.45
CA GLU A 42 16.24 12.39 2.74
C GLU A 42 17.58 11.66 2.61
N GLU A 43 17.68 10.46 3.15
CA GLU A 43 18.86 9.62 3.12
C GLU A 43 19.34 9.24 1.70
N TYR A 44 18.44 9.32 0.69
CA TYR A 44 18.76 8.97 -0.69
C TYR A 44 19.21 10.16 -1.54
N LYS A 45 18.97 11.41 -1.09
CA LYS A 45 19.25 12.62 -1.89
C LYS A 45 20.71 12.81 -2.27
N SER A 46 21.63 12.27 -1.46
CA SER A 46 23.08 12.30 -1.75
C SER A 46 23.54 11.21 -2.72
N ASN A 47 22.70 10.22 -3.04
CA ASN A 47 23.04 9.14 -3.95
C ASN A 47 22.92 9.63 -5.41
N SER A 48 24.00 9.51 -6.20
CA SER A 48 24.04 9.93 -7.61
C SER A 48 23.03 9.20 -8.50
N ASN A 49 22.57 8.02 -8.08
CA ASN A 49 21.58 7.22 -8.80
C ASN A 49 20.13 7.56 -8.37
N PHE A 50 19.93 8.53 -7.48
CA PHE A 50 18.61 8.96 -7.03
C PHE A 50 18.27 10.34 -7.56
N LYS A 51 17.07 10.47 -8.14
CA LYS A 51 16.52 11.76 -8.56
C LYS A 51 15.13 11.94 -8.00
N PHE A 52 14.89 13.03 -7.28
CA PHE A 52 13.54 13.41 -6.84
C PHE A 52 12.93 14.43 -7.80
N LEU A 53 11.68 14.18 -8.21
CA LEU A 53 10.86 15.10 -9.01
C LEU A 53 9.58 15.39 -8.23
N LYS A 54 9.39 16.63 -7.82
CA LYS A 54 8.13 17.09 -7.21
C LYS A 54 7.11 17.32 -8.30
N GLN A 55 6.24 16.30 -8.53
CA GLN A 55 5.27 16.32 -9.62
C GLN A 55 3.99 15.59 -9.20
N ASP A 56 2.85 16.17 -9.60
CA ASP A 56 1.54 15.50 -9.50
C ASP A 56 1.30 14.68 -10.76
N VAL A 57 1.20 13.35 -10.58
CA VAL A 57 1.04 12.41 -11.70
C VAL A 57 -0.38 12.38 -12.29
N SER A 58 -1.35 13.05 -11.67
CA SER A 58 -2.68 13.25 -12.26
C SER A 58 -2.71 14.35 -13.34
N HIS A 59 -1.65 15.14 -13.43
CA HIS A 59 -1.47 16.16 -14.46
C HIS A 59 -0.45 15.72 -15.50
N ARG A 60 -0.63 16.17 -16.74
CA ARG A 60 0.26 15.79 -17.83
C ARG A 60 1.69 16.30 -17.59
N PHE A 61 2.66 15.41 -17.69
CA PHE A 61 4.09 15.70 -17.70
C PHE A 61 4.82 14.65 -18.56
N GLU A 62 6.09 14.91 -18.83
CA GLU A 62 6.93 14.04 -19.65
C GLU A 62 8.15 13.58 -18.84
N ILE A 63 8.61 12.38 -19.11
CA ILE A 63 9.87 11.85 -18.62
C ILE A 63 10.81 11.74 -19.82
N GLU A 64 11.76 12.67 -19.92
CA GLU A 64 12.66 12.75 -21.07
C GLU A 64 13.57 11.53 -21.21
N SER A 65 14.06 11.00 -20.09
CA SER A 65 14.97 9.87 -20.07
C SER A 65 14.30 8.56 -20.48
N GLU A 66 15.09 7.58 -20.91
CA GLU A 66 14.64 6.20 -21.01
C GLU A 66 14.22 5.66 -19.65
N VAL A 67 13.26 4.73 -19.64
CA VAL A 67 12.71 4.12 -18.44
C VAL A 67 12.48 2.65 -18.72
N ASP A 68 12.98 1.79 -17.84
CA ASP A 68 12.81 0.33 -17.96
C ASP A 68 11.57 -0.18 -17.21
N GLN A 69 11.27 0.45 -16.05
CA GLN A 69 10.17 0.03 -15.17
C GLN A 69 9.50 1.25 -14.51
N ILE A 70 8.19 1.17 -14.35
CA ILE A 70 7.39 2.16 -13.62
C ILE A 70 6.62 1.44 -12.51
N TYR A 71 6.87 1.82 -11.27
CA TYR A 71 6.08 1.43 -10.11
C TYR A 71 5.12 2.56 -9.76
N HIS A 72 3.84 2.38 -10.07
CA HIS A 72 2.81 3.38 -9.78
C HIS A 72 2.15 3.11 -8.43
N LEU A 73 2.68 3.79 -7.36
CA LEU A 73 2.17 3.70 -5.99
C LEU A 73 1.49 4.98 -5.51
N ALA A 74 1.51 6.07 -6.31
CA ALA A 74 0.93 7.35 -5.91
C ALA A 74 -0.58 7.22 -5.66
N SER A 75 -1.01 7.43 -4.42
CA SER A 75 -2.41 7.52 -4.01
C SER A 75 -2.53 7.94 -2.55
N PRO A 76 -3.42 8.86 -2.16
CA PRO A 76 -3.88 8.94 -0.79
C PRO A 76 -4.54 7.61 -0.39
N ALA A 77 -4.11 7.01 0.71
CA ALA A 77 -4.55 5.66 1.10
C ALA A 77 -4.95 5.55 2.59
N SER A 78 -4.81 6.65 3.36
CA SER A 78 -5.21 6.68 4.76
C SER A 78 -6.74 6.68 4.89
N PRO A 79 -7.33 5.77 5.69
CA PRO A 79 -8.75 5.74 5.99
C PRO A 79 -9.16 6.70 7.12
N ASN A 80 -8.21 7.40 7.73
CA ASN A 80 -8.45 8.26 8.90
C ASN A 80 -9.26 9.50 8.53
N LYS A 81 -10.54 9.53 8.89
CA LYS A 81 -11.45 10.66 8.63
C LYS A 81 -10.98 11.97 9.26
N ASN A 82 -10.15 11.90 10.31
CA ASN A 82 -9.62 13.07 11.01
C ASN A 82 -8.30 13.57 10.44
N SER A 83 -7.64 12.83 9.53
CA SER A 83 -6.41 13.28 8.87
C SER A 83 -6.71 14.07 7.60
N LEU A 84 -6.09 15.23 7.45
CA LEU A 84 -6.15 16.03 6.23
C LEU A 84 -5.48 15.34 5.02
N LYS A 85 -4.75 14.23 5.26
CA LYS A 85 -4.07 13.43 4.24
C LYS A 85 -4.85 12.18 3.83
N SER A 86 -6.04 11.97 4.40
CA SER A 86 -6.88 10.82 4.08
C SER A 86 -7.57 10.96 2.72
N TYR A 87 -7.98 9.82 2.14
CA TYR A 87 -8.81 9.85 0.94
C TYR A 87 -10.18 10.49 1.18
N HIS A 88 -10.66 10.56 2.43
CA HIS A 88 -11.88 11.30 2.79
C HIS A 88 -11.70 12.82 2.70
N ALA A 89 -10.53 13.33 3.13
CA ALA A 89 -10.21 14.75 3.03
C ALA A 89 -9.80 15.17 1.60
N LEU A 90 -9.32 14.22 0.79
CA LEU A 90 -8.77 14.43 -0.55
C LEU A 90 -9.56 13.62 -1.62
N PRO A 91 -10.91 13.69 -1.66
CA PRO A 91 -11.70 12.78 -2.48
C PRO A 91 -11.40 12.89 -3.97
N PHE A 92 -11.41 14.10 -4.51
CA PHE A 92 -11.18 14.32 -5.95
C PHE A 92 -9.73 14.02 -6.34
N GLY A 93 -8.74 14.42 -5.51
CA GLY A 93 -7.33 14.10 -5.75
C GLY A 93 -7.10 12.59 -5.76
N THR A 94 -7.76 11.84 -4.86
CA THR A 94 -7.69 10.38 -4.82
C THR A 94 -8.25 9.74 -6.08
N MET A 95 -9.44 10.16 -6.52
CA MET A 95 -10.03 9.66 -7.75
C MET A 95 -9.18 10.00 -8.98
N MET A 96 -8.67 11.24 -9.06
CA MET A 96 -7.86 11.69 -10.20
C MET A 96 -6.52 10.93 -10.31
N VAL A 97 -5.80 10.74 -9.20
CA VAL A 97 -4.52 10.03 -9.25
C VAL A 97 -4.70 8.53 -9.58
N ASN A 98 -5.75 7.90 -9.07
CA ASN A 98 -6.04 6.49 -9.34
C ASN A 98 -6.61 6.25 -10.75
N SER A 99 -7.17 7.26 -11.41
CA SER A 99 -7.69 7.19 -12.77
C SER A 99 -6.74 7.84 -13.79
N MET A 100 -6.69 9.17 -13.84
CA MET A 100 -5.86 9.90 -14.81
C MET A 100 -4.36 9.68 -14.58
N GLY A 101 -3.93 9.59 -13.31
CA GLY A 101 -2.55 9.25 -12.99
C GLY A 101 -2.17 7.86 -13.53
N THR A 102 -3.03 6.86 -13.31
CA THR A 102 -2.83 5.50 -13.83
C THR A 102 -2.81 5.48 -15.37
N TRP A 103 -3.75 6.21 -16.00
CA TRP A 103 -3.77 6.35 -17.46
C TRP A 103 -2.46 6.93 -17.98
N GLN A 104 -1.98 8.02 -17.39
CA GLN A 104 -0.75 8.68 -17.79
C GLN A 104 0.49 7.77 -17.61
N MET A 105 0.56 7.04 -16.49
CA MET A 105 1.66 6.08 -16.29
C MET A 105 1.62 4.96 -17.33
N ALA A 106 0.45 4.50 -17.73
CA ALA A 106 0.29 3.51 -18.79
C ALA A 106 0.73 4.05 -20.17
N GLU A 107 0.38 5.32 -20.51
CA GLU A 107 0.85 5.97 -21.75
C GLU A 107 2.39 6.14 -21.76
N ILE A 108 2.97 6.60 -20.63
CA ILE A 108 4.43 6.74 -20.52
C ILE A 108 5.11 5.37 -20.65
N ALA A 109 4.59 4.34 -19.96
CA ALA A 109 5.13 2.99 -20.03
C ALA A 109 5.13 2.45 -21.47
N LEU A 110 4.04 2.64 -22.22
CA LEU A 110 3.96 2.27 -23.64
C LEU A 110 4.99 3.03 -24.48
N ALA A 111 5.05 4.36 -24.34
CA ALA A 111 5.97 5.21 -25.11
C ALA A 111 7.44 4.83 -24.86
N LYS A 112 7.78 4.44 -23.63
CA LYS A 112 9.14 4.04 -23.21
C LYS A 112 9.40 2.54 -23.36
N LYS A 113 8.41 1.73 -23.74
CA LYS A 113 8.46 0.26 -23.70
C LYS A 113 8.84 -0.31 -22.33
N ALA A 114 8.42 0.40 -21.28
CA ALA A 114 8.69 0.06 -19.90
C ALA A 114 7.64 -0.91 -19.34
N LYS A 115 8.02 -1.73 -18.38
CA LYS A 115 7.07 -2.51 -17.57
C LYS A 115 6.31 -1.58 -16.62
N LEU A 116 5.00 -1.82 -16.44
CA LEU A 116 4.18 -1.10 -15.48
C LEU A 116 3.72 -2.00 -14.34
N PHE A 117 3.97 -1.56 -13.12
CA PHE A 117 3.38 -2.08 -11.90
C PHE A 117 2.33 -1.09 -11.40
N PHE A 118 1.10 -1.55 -11.18
CA PHE A 118 0.04 -0.77 -10.56
C PHE A 118 -0.26 -1.27 -9.15
N ALA A 119 -0.07 -0.39 -8.16
CA ALA A 119 -0.46 -0.66 -6.78
C ALA A 119 -1.97 -0.54 -6.61
N SER A 120 -2.67 -1.66 -6.72
CA SER A 120 -4.04 -1.82 -6.27
C SER A 120 -4.08 -2.15 -4.77
N THR A 121 -5.21 -2.55 -4.26
CA THR A 121 -5.45 -2.71 -2.83
C THR A 121 -6.41 -3.87 -2.55
N SER A 122 -6.35 -4.44 -1.35
CA SER A 122 -7.37 -5.37 -0.87
C SER A 122 -8.76 -4.73 -0.71
N GLU A 123 -8.84 -3.40 -0.70
CA GLU A 123 -10.12 -2.68 -0.61
C GLU A 123 -11.03 -2.92 -1.83
N VAL A 124 -10.46 -3.33 -2.99
CA VAL A 124 -11.24 -3.72 -4.16
C VAL A 124 -12.18 -4.91 -3.92
N TYR A 125 -11.95 -5.64 -2.84
CA TYR A 125 -12.82 -6.75 -2.41
C TYR A 125 -14.01 -6.29 -1.54
N GLY A 126 -13.98 -5.06 -1.00
CA GLY A 126 -15.03 -4.52 -0.14
C GLY A 126 -15.18 -5.29 1.17
N ASP A 127 -16.44 -5.49 1.61
CA ASP A 127 -16.78 -6.45 2.67
C ASP A 127 -16.96 -7.84 2.05
N PRO A 128 -15.94 -8.72 2.07
CA PRO A 128 -15.88 -9.87 1.20
C PRO A 128 -16.81 -11.00 1.65
N LEU A 129 -17.52 -11.57 0.68
CA LEU A 129 -18.36 -12.77 0.88
C LEU A 129 -17.55 -14.08 0.74
N GLU A 130 -16.31 -14.00 0.22
CA GLU A 130 -15.37 -15.11 0.12
C GLU A 130 -14.16 -14.91 1.05
N HIS A 131 -13.70 -16.00 1.68
CA HIS A 131 -12.60 -15.95 2.64
C HIS A 131 -11.76 -17.25 2.61
N PRO A 132 -10.41 -17.18 2.51
CA PRO A 132 -9.61 -15.97 2.18
C PRO A 132 -9.89 -15.46 0.75
N GLN A 133 -9.58 -14.16 0.50
CA GLN A 133 -9.84 -13.55 -0.79
C GLN A 133 -8.84 -14.00 -1.85
N LYS A 134 -9.36 -14.53 -2.98
CA LYS A 134 -8.59 -14.90 -4.18
C LYS A 134 -8.67 -13.82 -5.22
N GLU A 135 -7.72 -13.80 -6.18
CA GLU A 135 -7.68 -12.79 -7.24
C GLU A 135 -8.90 -12.85 -8.17
N GLU A 136 -9.52 -14.01 -8.34
CA GLU A 136 -10.72 -14.22 -9.15
C GLU A 136 -12.00 -13.67 -8.51
N TYR A 137 -11.99 -13.46 -7.19
CA TYR A 137 -13.14 -12.90 -6.49
C TYR A 137 -13.37 -11.45 -6.89
N ARG A 138 -14.59 -11.14 -7.37
CA ARG A 138 -14.92 -9.83 -7.93
C ARG A 138 -15.17 -8.73 -6.91
N GLY A 139 -15.33 -9.11 -5.66
CA GLY A 139 -15.58 -8.18 -4.55
C GLY A 139 -17.05 -7.86 -4.30
N ASN A 140 -17.30 -7.25 -3.15
CA ASN A 140 -18.58 -6.74 -2.69
C ASN A 140 -18.38 -5.31 -2.18
N VAL A 141 -18.34 -4.35 -3.11
CA VAL A 141 -17.99 -2.95 -2.87
C VAL A 141 -19.23 -2.08 -3.05
N SER A 142 -19.46 -1.15 -2.13
CA SER A 142 -20.46 -0.10 -2.29
C SER A 142 -19.95 0.96 -3.27
N THR A 143 -20.76 1.29 -4.29
CA THR A 143 -20.40 2.32 -5.28
C THR A 143 -20.61 3.75 -4.78
N THR A 144 -21.34 3.94 -3.68
CA THR A 144 -21.74 5.24 -3.15
C THR A 144 -21.44 5.41 -1.66
N GLY A 145 -20.95 4.36 -0.99
CA GLY A 145 -20.56 4.41 0.42
C GLY A 145 -19.35 5.29 0.66
N PRO A 146 -19.03 5.61 1.92
CA PRO A 146 -17.98 6.56 2.27
C PRO A 146 -16.58 6.12 1.83
N ARG A 147 -16.36 4.82 1.62
CA ARG A 147 -15.08 4.25 1.15
C ARG A 147 -14.97 4.18 -0.37
N SER A 148 -16.09 4.34 -1.11
CA SER A 148 -16.14 4.20 -2.57
C SER A 148 -15.15 5.10 -3.33
N ILE A 149 -14.82 6.28 -2.79
CA ILE A 149 -13.82 7.20 -3.32
C ILE A 149 -12.50 6.48 -3.61
N TYR A 150 -12.03 5.70 -2.66
CA TYR A 150 -10.79 4.95 -2.77
C TYR A 150 -11.01 3.61 -3.47
N ASP A 151 -11.97 2.83 -3.01
CA ASP A 151 -12.21 1.46 -3.45
C ASP A 151 -12.55 1.42 -4.95
N GLU A 152 -13.52 2.20 -5.40
CA GLU A 152 -13.94 2.24 -6.82
C GLU A 152 -12.90 2.93 -7.72
N SER A 153 -12.18 3.95 -7.21
CA SER A 153 -11.11 4.54 -8.02
C SER A 153 -9.94 3.57 -8.25
N LYS A 154 -9.62 2.71 -7.28
CA LYS A 154 -8.63 1.63 -7.45
C LYS A 154 -9.13 0.54 -8.39
N ARG A 155 -10.40 0.13 -8.30
CA ARG A 155 -11.04 -0.80 -9.25
C ARG A 155 -10.99 -0.25 -10.67
N PHE A 156 -11.26 1.04 -10.85
CA PHE A 156 -11.15 1.69 -12.16
C PHE A 156 -9.71 1.75 -12.65
N GLY A 157 -8.73 1.98 -11.77
CA GLY A 157 -7.30 1.87 -12.10
C GLY A 157 -6.91 0.48 -12.62
N GLU A 158 -7.40 -0.60 -11.98
CA GLU A 158 -7.24 -1.97 -12.50
C GLU A 158 -7.83 -2.11 -13.91
N THR A 159 -9.04 -1.54 -14.12
CA THR A 159 -9.71 -1.55 -15.43
C THR A 159 -8.87 -0.84 -16.50
N ILE A 160 -8.29 0.31 -16.18
CA ILE A 160 -7.40 1.06 -17.08
C ILE A 160 -6.20 0.18 -17.47
N VAL A 161 -5.44 -0.34 -16.51
CA VAL A 161 -4.27 -1.19 -16.81
C VAL A 161 -4.67 -2.40 -17.66
N ALA A 162 -5.74 -3.10 -17.27
CA ALA A 162 -6.24 -4.25 -18.02
C ALA A 162 -6.66 -3.90 -19.45
N ALA A 163 -7.27 -2.73 -19.67
CA ALA A 163 -7.61 -2.24 -21.00
C ALA A 163 -6.37 -1.96 -21.86
N PHE A 164 -5.36 -1.30 -21.28
CA PHE A 164 -4.09 -1.04 -21.97
C PHE A 164 -3.34 -2.34 -22.31
N VAL A 165 -3.34 -3.32 -21.42
CA VAL A 165 -2.75 -4.65 -21.70
C VAL A 165 -3.45 -5.30 -22.88
N ARG A 166 -4.78 -5.38 -22.88
CA ARG A 166 -5.54 -6.06 -23.94
C ARG A 166 -5.53 -5.34 -25.28
N SER A 167 -5.59 -4.01 -25.26
CA SER A 167 -5.82 -3.23 -26.48
C SER A 167 -4.57 -2.60 -27.08
N ARG A 168 -3.52 -2.42 -26.28
CA ARG A 168 -2.30 -1.71 -26.68
C ARG A 168 -1.01 -2.47 -26.32
N ASP A 169 -1.14 -3.70 -25.89
CA ASP A 169 -0.02 -4.60 -25.59
C ASP A 169 0.92 -4.12 -24.45
N LEU A 170 0.41 -3.27 -23.51
CA LEU A 170 1.17 -2.81 -22.36
C LEU A 170 1.70 -4.00 -21.54
N ASP A 171 2.99 -3.99 -21.20
CA ASP A 171 3.55 -4.95 -20.22
C ASP A 171 3.23 -4.49 -18.80
N GLY A 172 1.95 -4.63 -18.41
CA GLY A 172 1.39 -4.19 -17.14
C GLY A 172 1.03 -5.35 -16.22
N ARG A 173 1.16 -5.12 -14.90
CA ARG A 173 0.70 -6.05 -13.85
C ARG A 173 0.06 -5.30 -12.69
N ILE A 174 -0.88 -5.95 -12.04
CA ILE A 174 -1.72 -5.36 -10.99
C ILE A 174 -1.45 -6.11 -9.68
N ILE A 175 -1.19 -5.36 -8.61
CA ILE A 175 -0.91 -5.96 -7.31
C ILE A 175 -1.92 -5.43 -6.29
N ARG A 176 -2.70 -6.33 -5.71
CA ARG A 176 -3.62 -6.03 -4.62
C ARG A 176 -2.89 -6.17 -3.29
N ILE A 177 -2.48 -5.03 -2.76
CA ILE A 177 -1.72 -4.91 -1.52
C ILE A 177 -2.67 -5.03 -0.34
N PHE A 178 -2.41 -5.99 0.56
CA PHE A 178 -3.10 -6.13 1.84
C PHE A 178 -2.42 -5.31 2.93
N ASN A 179 -3.03 -5.26 4.14
CA ASN A 179 -2.56 -4.40 5.22
C ASN A 179 -1.07 -4.57 5.46
N THR A 180 -0.35 -3.49 5.31
CA THR A 180 1.10 -3.44 5.49
C THR A 180 1.45 -2.42 6.57
N TYR A 181 2.47 -2.72 7.39
CA TYR A 181 2.94 -1.87 8.47
C TYR A 181 4.45 -1.86 8.56
N GLY A 182 5.03 -0.83 9.16
CA GLY A 182 6.47 -0.71 9.35
C GLY A 182 6.95 0.73 9.56
N PRO A 183 8.27 0.94 9.64
CA PRO A 183 8.91 2.27 9.68
C PRO A 183 8.43 3.20 8.55
N LYS A 184 8.54 4.50 8.76
CA LYS A 184 8.13 5.57 7.82
C LYS A 184 6.62 5.65 7.54
N MET A 185 5.79 4.82 8.17
CA MET A 185 4.33 4.97 8.15
C MET A 185 3.94 6.22 8.93
N ALA A 186 3.03 7.03 8.40
CA ALA A 186 2.58 8.25 9.06
C ALA A 186 1.88 7.94 10.38
N LEU A 187 2.19 8.68 11.44
CA LEU A 187 1.62 8.43 12.77
C LEU A 187 0.11 8.72 12.85
N ASP A 188 -0.38 9.56 11.95
CA ASP A 188 -1.80 9.92 11.79
C ASP A 188 -2.49 9.13 10.66
N ASP A 189 -1.90 8.02 10.20
CA ASP A 189 -2.45 7.19 9.12
C ASP A 189 -3.83 6.61 9.47
N GLY A 190 -4.06 6.27 10.76
CA GLY A 190 -5.32 5.73 11.25
C GLY A 190 -5.47 4.21 11.09
N ARG A 191 -4.47 3.52 10.59
CA ARG A 191 -4.46 2.05 10.60
C ARG A 191 -4.09 1.54 11.98
N VAL A 192 -4.77 0.48 12.41
CA VAL A 192 -4.75 -0.04 13.78
C VAL A 192 -3.36 -0.34 14.33
N VAL A 193 -2.41 -0.83 13.51
CA VAL A 193 -1.06 -1.16 14.02
C VAL A 193 -0.34 0.10 14.49
N ILE A 194 -0.34 1.18 13.69
CA ILE A 194 0.36 2.42 14.06
C ILE A 194 -0.36 3.13 15.21
N GLU A 195 -1.69 3.11 15.23
CA GLU A 195 -2.48 3.66 16.34
C GLU A 195 -2.17 2.95 17.65
N PHE A 196 -2.17 1.63 17.66
CA PHE A 196 -1.89 0.86 18.88
C PHE A 196 -0.45 1.00 19.34
N VAL A 197 0.54 0.99 18.43
CA VAL A 197 1.94 1.18 18.81
C VAL A 197 2.15 2.57 19.41
N THR A 198 1.60 3.61 18.80
CA THR A 198 1.71 4.98 19.34
C THR A 198 0.98 5.15 20.66
N ALA A 199 -0.22 4.56 20.81
CA ALA A 199 -0.95 4.56 22.08
C ALA A 199 -0.16 3.85 23.18
N GLY A 200 0.36 2.64 22.89
CA GLY A 200 1.14 1.87 23.84
C GLY A 200 2.43 2.57 24.30
N LEU A 201 3.15 3.22 23.39
CA LEU A 201 4.36 4.00 23.71
C LEU A 201 4.03 5.27 24.51
N ALA A 202 2.87 5.89 24.26
CA ALA A 202 2.41 7.07 24.98
C ALA A 202 1.70 6.79 26.30
N GLY A 203 1.53 5.51 26.69
CA GLY A 203 0.75 5.13 27.87
C GLY A 203 -0.73 5.48 27.80
N LYS A 204 -1.29 5.58 26.58
CA LYS A 204 -2.70 5.86 26.33
C LYS A 204 -3.49 4.56 26.12
N PRO A 205 -4.81 4.54 26.37
CA PRO A 205 -5.67 3.39 26.06
C PRO A 205 -5.58 2.97 24.58
N PHE A 206 -5.79 1.67 24.33
CA PHE A 206 -5.87 1.14 22.98
C PHE A 206 -7.29 1.30 22.44
N PRO A 207 -7.55 2.17 21.44
CA PRO A 207 -8.89 2.42 20.93
C PRO A 207 -9.36 1.25 20.06
N VAL A 208 -10.34 0.49 20.52
CA VAL A 208 -10.93 -0.64 19.78
C VAL A 208 -12.33 -0.28 19.33
N PHE A 209 -12.58 -0.38 18.02
CA PHE A 209 -13.89 -0.26 17.43
C PHE A 209 -14.65 -1.59 17.53
N GLY A 210 -15.95 -1.54 17.87
CA GLY A 210 -16.77 -2.72 18.06
C GLY A 210 -16.31 -3.60 19.24
N ASP A 211 -16.48 -4.91 19.12
CA ASP A 211 -16.08 -5.88 20.15
C ASP A 211 -14.61 -6.37 20.01
N GLY A 212 -13.90 -5.91 18.98
CA GLY A 212 -12.50 -6.26 18.72
C GLY A 212 -12.27 -7.67 18.19
N LYS A 213 -13.33 -8.42 17.84
CA LYS A 213 -13.23 -9.77 17.28
C LYS A 213 -13.04 -9.80 15.76
N GLN A 214 -13.23 -8.66 15.09
CA GLN A 214 -12.91 -8.55 13.67
C GLN A 214 -11.46 -8.91 13.42
N THR A 215 -11.20 -9.65 12.31
CA THR A 215 -9.87 -10.15 12.01
C THR A 215 -9.20 -9.37 10.89
N ARG A 216 -7.90 -9.24 11.00
CA ARG A 216 -7.02 -8.66 9.96
C ARG A 216 -5.74 -9.48 9.87
N SER A 217 -5.13 -9.43 8.71
CA SER A 217 -3.78 -9.94 8.49
C SER A 217 -2.82 -8.76 8.29
N PHE A 218 -1.58 -8.91 8.70
CA PHE A 218 -0.60 -7.82 8.70
C PHE A 218 0.72 -8.28 8.09
N CYS A 219 1.14 -7.63 7.01
CA CYS A 219 2.41 -7.89 6.34
C CYS A 219 3.43 -6.83 6.75
N TYR A 220 4.64 -7.25 7.14
CA TYR A 220 5.71 -6.30 7.43
C TYR A 220 6.25 -5.70 6.13
N VAL A 221 6.67 -4.43 6.18
CA VAL A 221 7.03 -3.65 5.00
C VAL A 221 8.13 -4.28 4.16
N SER A 222 9.16 -4.90 4.77
CA SER A 222 10.24 -5.53 3.99
C SER A 222 9.72 -6.67 3.11
N ASP A 223 8.84 -7.53 3.65
CA ASP A 223 8.24 -8.61 2.88
C ASP A 223 7.36 -8.08 1.74
N MET A 224 6.61 -7.00 2.01
CA MET A 224 5.81 -6.35 0.97
C MET A 224 6.68 -5.80 -0.16
N ILE A 225 7.81 -5.14 0.15
CA ILE A 225 8.73 -4.62 -0.86
C ILE A 225 9.36 -5.74 -1.68
N ASP A 226 9.78 -6.83 -1.04
CA ASP A 226 10.29 -8.01 -1.74
C ASP A 226 9.22 -8.61 -2.68
N GLY A 227 7.95 -8.64 -2.25
CA GLY A 227 6.83 -9.09 -3.09
C GLY A 227 6.54 -8.17 -4.26
N ILE A 228 6.60 -6.85 -4.07
CA ILE A 228 6.45 -5.85 -5.13
C ILE A 228 7.53 -6.02 -6.20
N ILE A 229 8.78 -6.20 -5.79
CA ILE A 229 9.90 -6.42 -6.71
C ILE A 229 9.73 -7.77 -7.44
N ALA A 230 9.41 -8.85 -6.72
CA ALA A 230 9.17 -10.15 -7.31
C ALA A 230 8.02 -10.10 -8.35
N ALA A 231 6.95 -9.35 -8.06
CA ALA A 231 5.84 -9.17 -9.00
C ALA A 231 6.26 -8.41 -10.27
N MET A 232 7.13 -7.41 -10.17
CA MET A 232 7.67 -6.71 -11.34
C MET A 232 8.60 -7.60 -12.18
N GLU A 233 9.44 -8.39 -11.54
CA GLU A 233 10.46 -9.21 -12.19
C GLU A 233 9.87 -10.49 -12.80
N LYS A 234 9.09 -11.25 -12.00
CA LYS A 234 8.60 -12.59 -12.33
C LYS A 234 7.13 -12.61 -12.76
N GLY A 235 6.36 -11.56 -12.42
CA GLY A 235 4.93 -11.50 -12.71
C GLY A 235 4.64 -11.45 -14.20
N GLU A 236 3.67 -12.26 -14.62
CA GLU A 236 3.23 -12.33 -16.01
C GLU A 236 2.44 -11.07 -16.40
N LYS A 237 2.55 -10.67 -17.66
CA LYS A 237 1.83 -9.56 -18.25
C LYS A 237 0.32 -9.74 -18.15
N GLY A 238 -0.37 -8.72 -17.67
CA GLY A 238 -1.82 -8.71 -17.51
C GLY A 238 -2.34 -9.38 -16.25
N GLU A 239 -1.45 -10.00 -15.46
CA GLU A 239 -1.83 -10.76 -14.28
C GLU A 239 -2.04 -9.87 -13.04
N ILE A 240 -2.92 -10.36 -12.16
CA ILE A 240 -3.21 -9.79 -10.85
C ILE A 240 -2.64 -10.71 -9.78
N TYR A 241 -2.01 -10.14 -8.75
CA TYR A 241 -1.48 -10.90 -7.60
C TYR A 241 -1.89 -10.25 -6.29
N ASN A 242 -2.32 -11.07 -5.34
CA ASN A 242 -2.47 -10.67 -3.95
C ASN A 242 -1.12 -10.73 -3.23
N LEU A 243 -0.73 -9.63 -2.58
CA LEU A 243 0.42 -9.60 -1.68
C LEU A 243 -0.03 -9.24 -0.28
N GLY A 244 0.33 -10.07 0.68
CA GLY A 244 -0.01 -9.90 2.10
C GLY A 244 0.41 -11.10 2.93
N ASN A 245 0.16 -11.04 4.23
CA ASN A 245 0.38 -12.17 5.12
C ASN A 245 -0.95 -12.93 5.32
N PRO A 246 -1.02 -14.25 5.10
CA PRO A 246 -2.26 -15.01 5.27
C PRO A 246 -2.59 -15.33 6.74
N GLN A 247 -1.74 -14.94 7.69
CA GLN A 247 -2.00 -15.16 9.11
C GLN A 247 -2.91 -14.07 9.67
N GLU A 248 -4.09 -14.44 10.14
CA GLU A 248 -5.07 -13.55 10.74
C GLU A 248 -4.90 -13.43 12.25
N PHE A 249 -5.24 -12.24 12.75
CA PHE A 249 -5.34 -11.93 14.17
C PHE A 249 -6.60 -11.10 14.43
N THR A 250 -7.23 -11.31 15.56
CA THR A 250 -8.24 -10.37 16.04
C THR A 250 -7.61 -9.06 16.48
N ILE A 251 -8.38 -7.98 16.47
CA ILE A 251 -7.89 -6.67 16.94
C ILE A 251 -7.50 -6.73 18.42
N LEU A 252 -8.20 -7.53 19.24
CA LEU A 252 -7.84 -7.75 20.62
C LEU A 252 -6.50 -8.48 20.80
N GLU A 253 -6.23 -9.54 19.99
CA GLU A 253 -4.93 -10.22 20.00
C GLU A 253 -3.79 -9.28 19.59
N LEU A 254 -4.03 -8.41 18.60
CA LEU A 254 -3.07 -7.39 18.22
C LEU A 254 -2.77 -6.42 19.38
N ALA A 255 -3.81 -5.93 20.05
CA ALA A 255 -3.67 -5.03 21.20
C ALA A 255 -2.83 -5.69 22.32
N GLN A 256 -3.10 -6.96 22.65
CA GLN A 256 -2.35 -7.71 23.67
C GLN A 256 -0.88 -7.88 23.28
N LYS A 257 -0.57 -8.20 22.01
CA LYS A 257 0.80 -8.31 21.53
C LYS A 257 1.55 -6.98 21.63
N ILE A 258 0.93 -5.88 21.21
CA ILE A 258 1.54 -4.55 21.27
C ILE A 258 1.72 -4.10 22.72
N LYS A 259 0.72 -4.31 23.58
CA LYS A 259 0.82 -4.05 25.02
C LYS A 259 2.05 -4.73 25.64
N LYS A 260 2.25 -6.01 25.33
CA LYS A 260 3.43 -6.79 25.80
C LYS A 260 4.75 -6.22 25.27
N ILE A 261 4.83 -5.87 23.97
CA ILE A 261 6.07 -5.41 23.34
C ILE A 261 6.45 -3.99 23.80
N THR A 262 5.47 -3.10 23.94
CA THR A 262 5.70 -1.72 24.43
C THR A 262 5.93 -1.64 25.93
N GLY A 263 5.54 -2.66 26.69
CA GLY A 263 5.52 -2.65 28.16
C GLY A 263 4.40 -1.79 28.74
N SER A 264 3.40 -1.42 27.92
CA SER A 264 2.28 -0.59 28.37
C SER A 264 1.40 -1.31 29.36
N VAL A 265 0.93 -0.59 30.38
CA VAL A 265 -0.09 -1.04 31.34
C VAL A 265 -1.50 -0.58 30.96
N SER A 266 -1.62 0.20 29.88
CA SER A 266 -2.88 0.77 29.42
C SER A 266 -3.93 -0.29 29.08
N GLU A 267 -5.19 0.04 29.28
CA GLU A 267 -6.32 -0.84 28.99
C GLU A 267 -6.82 -0.69 27.56
N VAL A 268 -7.60 -1.65 27.11
CA VAL A 268 -8.39 -1.55 25.87
C VAL A 268 -9.60 -0.70 26.14
N GLU A 269 -9.85 0.30 25.31
CA GLU A 269 -11.03 1.16 25.37
C GLU A 269 -11.90 0.90 24.12
N HIS A 270 -13.14 0.45 24.34
CA HIS A 270 -14.11 0.33 23.27
C HIS A 270 -14.73 1.70 22.99
N VAL A 271 -14.32 2.32 21.85
CA VAL A 271 -14.59 3.74 21.62
C VAL A 271 -15.84 4.02 20.81
N LEU A 272 -16.15 3.22 19.79
CA LEU A 272 -17.27 3.39 18.87
C LEU A 272 -17.67 2.05 18.26
N GLU A 273 -18.80 2.01 17.55
CA GLU A 273 -19.15 0.92 16.63
C GLU A 273 -18.16 0.84 15.47
N LEU A 274 -18.15 -0.29 14.76
CA LEU A 274 -17.36 -0.42 13.53
C LEU A 274 -17.79 0.66 12.53
N PRO A 275 -16.83 1.30 11.85
CA PRO A 275 -17.16 2.26 10.80
C PRO A 275 -18.00 1.58 9.69
N GLU A 276 -18.90 2.36 9.09
CA GLU A 276 -19.67 1.94 7.92
C GLU A 276 -18.73 1.47 6.80
N ASP A 277 -19.06 0.36 6.14
CA ASP A 277 -18.30 -0.30 5.09
C ASP A 277 -16.92 -0.86 5.55
N ASP A 278 -16.60 -0.89 6.85
CA ASP A 278 -15.35 -1.53 7.30
C ASP A 278 -15.54 -3.06 7.32
N PRO A 279 -14.75 -3.82 6.56
CA PRO A 279 -14.96 -5.26 6.42
C PRO A 279 -14.75 -5.99 7.75
N VAL A 280 -15.58 -7.00 8.01
CA VAL A 280 -15.45 -7.83 9.22
C VAL A 280 -14.20 -8.71 9.15
N ARG A 281 -13.86 -9.23 7.97
CA ARG A 281 -12.71 -10.13 7.75
C ARG A 281 -11.95 -9.74 6.49
N ARG A 282 -10.61 -9.76 6.57
CA ARG A 282 -9.75 -9.50 5.41
C ARG A 282 -8.46 -10.29 5.49
N CYS A 283 -8.31 -11.28 4.58
CA CYS A 283 -7.17 -12.17 4.55
C CYS A 283 -6.85 -12.57 3.09
N PRO A 284 -5.61 -12.40 2.60
CA PRO A 284 -5.26 -12.79 1.24
C PRO A 284 -5.11 -14.31 1.10
N ASP A 285 -5.62 -14.88 0.01
CA ASP A 285 -5.03 -16.08 -0.55
C ASP A 285 -3.80 -15.65 -1.37
N ILE A 286 -2.62 -16.13 -0.99
CA ILE A 286 -1.35 -15.84 -1.66
C ILE A 286 -0.80 -17.02 -2.46
N SER A 287 -1.63 -18.03 -2.72
CA SER A 287 -1.20 -19.26 -3.42
C SER A 287 -0.63 -18.95 -4.81
N LYS A 288 -1.20 -17.96 -5.50
CA LYS A 288 -0.73 -17.51 -6.81
C LYS A 288 0.62 -16.82 -6.71
N ALA A 289 0.81 -15.94 -5.73
CA ALA A 289 2.09 -15.26 -5.49
C ALA A 289 3.19 -16.28 -5.13
N LYS A 290 2.90 -17.25 -4.25
CA LYS A 290 3.84 -18.35 -3.93
C LYS A 290 4.25 -19.13 -5.19
N LYS A 291 3.28 -19.51 -6.01
CA LYS A 291 3.54 -20.38 -7.18
C LYS A 291 4.24 -19.65 -8.32
N LYS A 292 3.83 -18.39 -8.60
CA LYS A 292 4.27 -17.65 -9.80
C LYS A 292 5.42 -16.69 -9.53
N LEU A 293 5.49 -16.13 -8.33
CA LEU A 293 6.50 -15.15 -7.95
C LEU A 293 7.60 -15.74 -7.06
N ASP A 294 7.40 -16.97 -6.56
CA ASP A 294 8.29 -17.59 -5.56
C ASP A 294 8.43 -16.67 -4.33
N TRP A 295 7.27 -16.11 -3.89
CA TRP A 295 7.23 -15.15 -2.81
C TRP A 295 6.21 -15.54 -1.73
N GLU A 296 6.63 -15.41 -0.50
CA GLU A 296 5.78 -15.46 0.70
C GLU A 296 6.37 -14.56 1.80
N PRO A 297 5.54 -14.04 2.72
CA PRO A 297 6.03 -13.23 3.84
C PRO A 297 6.84 -14.10 4.81
N LYS A 298 7.95 -13.54 5.32
CA LYS A 298 8.90 -14.23 6.21
C LYS A 298 8.92 -13.64 7.61
N VAL A 299 8.60 -12.35 7.75
CA VAL A 299 8.65 -11.65 9.03
C VAL A 299 7.35 -11.92 9.81
N SER A 300 7.48 -12.50 10.99
CA SER A 300 6.34 -12.70 11.88
C SER A 300 5.77 -11.39 12.39
N LEU A 301 4.48 -11.37 12.79
CA LEU A 301 3.86 -10.17 13.36
C LEU A 301 4.64 -9.66 14.58
N GLU A 302 5.07 -10.56 15.46
CA GLU A 302 5.80 -10.18 16.67
C GLU A 302 7.16 -9.55 16.36
N GLU A 303 7.90 -10.10 15.42
CA GLU A 303 9.20 -9.55 14.97
C GLU A 303 9.03 -8.17 14.33
N GLY A 304 8.06 -8.03 13.41
CA GLY A 304 7.80 -6.75 12.75
C GLY A 304 7.32 -5.67 13.73
N LEU A 305 6.48 -6.03 14.72
CA LEU A 305 6.07 -5.10 15.77
C LEU A 305 7.24 -4.64 16.63
N LYS A 306 8.18 -5.54 17.00
CA LYS A 306 9.38 -5.16 17.75
C LYS A 306 10.23 -4.15 16.96
N LYS A 307 10.45 -4.39 15.66
CA LYS A 307 11.18 -3.47 14.78
C LYS A 307 10.48 -2.10 14.66
N LEU A 308 9.14 -2.09 14.56
CA LEU A 308 8.38 -0.84 14.50
C LEU A 308 8.45 -0.06 15.82
N VAL A 309 8.32 -0.75 16.96
CA VAL A 309 8.43 -0.13 18.30
C VAL A 309 9.82 0.46 18.52
N GLU A 310 10.89 -0.25 18.11
CA GLU A 310 12.27 0.23 18.17
C GLU A 310 12.48 1.49 17.32
N TYR A 311 11.91 1.53 16.11
CA TYR A 311 11.99 2.69 15.22
C TYR A 311 11.28 3.94 15.78
N LEU A 312 10.21 3.76 16.57
CA LEU A 312 9.39 4.84 17.11
C LEU A 312 9.81 5.33 18.50
N ARG A 313 10.74 4.65 19.18
CA ARG A 313 11.37 5.08 20.44
C ARG A 313 12.46 6.11 20.19
#